data_fe96d75ce33df974491da0bb7bbe4528
#
_entry.id   fe96d75ce33df974491da0bb7bbe4528
#
_cell.length_a   1.000
_cell.length_b   1.000
_cell.length_c   1.000
_cell.angle_alpha   90.00
_cell.angle_beta   90.00
_cell.angle_gamma   90.00
#
_symmetry.space_group_name_H-M   'P 1'
#
loop_
_entity.id
_entity.type
_entity.pdbx_description
1 polymer ?
#
loop_
_entity_poly.entity_id
_entity_poly.type
_entity_poly.pdbx_seq_one_letter_code
_entity_poly.pdbx_strand_id
1 'polypeptide(L)'
;MANPITDVVCLLDDDPSVLKAVGRLLSSVGWRVKEFSDPEEFLVYTKIHRTAVAVIDVWMPLMNGLEVQSRLSELSPSTRVIIFTGKDDPRVRSTALNAGASAFLMKPFDDEELLTAVRLALTSAT
;
A
#
# COMPACT_ATOMS: atom_id res chain seq x y z
N MET A 1 15.10 1.89 12.15
CA MET A 1 13.94 1.53 12.97
C MET A 1 12.74 2.40 12.57
N ALA A 2 11.58 1.79 12.42
CA ALA A 2 10.36 2.50 12.09
C ALA A 2 9.93 3.40 13.25
N ASN A 3 9.46 4.60 12.92
CA ASN A 3 8.92 5.54 13.91
C ASN A 3 7.44 5.73 13.63
N PRO A 4 6.54 5.13 14.43
CA PRO A 4 5.11 5.19 14.16
C PRO A 4 4.51 6.60 14.22
N ILE A 5 5.21 7.55 14.84
CA ILE A 5 4.75 8.94 14.89
C ILE A 5 5.01 9.68 13.59
N THR A 6 6.14 9.40 12.94
CA THR A 6 6.57 10.12 11.73
C THR A 6 6.40 9.31 10.44
N ASP A 7 6.39 7.99 10.55
CA ASP A 7 6.25 7.14 9.35
C ASP A 7 4.82 7.19 8.84
N VAL A 8 4.69 7.40 7.53
CA VAL A 8 3.39 7.51 6.88
C VAL A 8 3.10 6.23 6.11
N VAL A 9 1.90 5.71 6.33
CA VAL A 9 1.35 4.60 5.55
C VAL A 9 0.37 5.20 4.56
N CYS A 10 0.65 5.06 3.28
CA CYS A 10 -0.26 5.53 2.24
C CYS A 10 -1.18 4.39 1.81
N LEU A 11 -2.41 4.74 1.51
CA LEU A 11 -3.44 3.80 1.08
C LEU A 11 -3.99 4.29 -0.26
N LEU A 12 -3.96 3.44 -1.28
CA LEU A 12 -4.45 3.78 -2.61
C LEU A 12 -5.50 2.78 -3.06
N ASP A 13 -6.73 3.26 -3.24
CA ASP A 13 -7.87 2.48 -3.70
C ASP A 13 -8.91 3.44 -4.26
N ASP A 14 -9.55 3.10 -5.36
CA ASP A 14 -10.59 3.94 -5.94
C ASP A 14 -11.95 3.82 -5.23
N ASP A 15 -12.10 2.86 -4.33
CA ASP A 15 -13.34 2.67 -3.56
C ASP A 15 -13.30 3.46 -2.24
N PRO A 16 -14.12 4.50 -2.09
CA PRO A 16 -14.13 5.31 -0.87
C PRO A 16 -14.47 4.52 0.40
N SER A 17 -15.28 3.48 0.28
CA SER A 17 -15.64 2.64 1.43
C SER A 17 -14.43 1.87 1.95
N VAL A 18 -13.61 1.35 1.04
CA VAL A 18 -12.39 0.64 1.39
C VAL A 18 -11.39 1.61 2.03
N LEU A 19 -11.20 2.79 1.44
CA LEU A 19 -10.30 3.81 1.98
C LEU A 19 -10.67 4.16 3.42
N LYS A 20 -11.96 4.38 3.66
CA LYS A 20 -12.45 4.75 4.98
C LYS A 20 -12.24 3.64 6.01
N ALA A 21 -12.65 2.42 5.66
CA ALA A 21 -12.57 1.27 6.58
C ALA A 21 -11.12 0.91 6.89
N VAL A 22 -10.29 0.79 5.86
CA VAL A 22 -8.88 0.41 6.04
C VAL A 22 -8.10 1.54 6.70
N GLY A 23 -8.38 2.79 6.31
CA GLY A 23 -7.76 3.95 6.93
C GLY A 23 -8.01 4.03 8.43
N ARG A 24 -9.24 3.78 8.86
CA ARG A 24 -9.59 3.74 10.28
C ARG A 24 -8.86 2.64 11.03
N LEU A 25 -8.78 1.46 10.41
CA LEU A 25 -8.08 0.35 11.03
C LEU A 25 -6.61 0.67 11.26
N LEU A 26 -5.93 1.16 10.23
CA LEU A 26 -4.52 1.50 10.32
C LEU A 26 -4.27 2.64 11.31
N SER A 27 -5.14 3.63 11.33
CA SER A 27 -5.04 4.75 12.27
C SER A 27 -5.25 4.33 13.71
N SER A 28 -6.08 3.30 13.94
CA SER A 28 -6.43 2.85 15.28
C SER A 28 -5.25 2.30 16.06
N VAL A 29 -4.20 1.88 15.38
CA VAL A 29 -2.98 1.37 16.03
C VAL A 29 -1.87 2.41 16.10
N GLY A 30 -2.19 3.67 15.77
CA GLY A 30 -1.26 4.80 15.94
C GLY A 30 -0.44 5.18 14.72
N TRP A 31 -0.61 4.55 13.60
CA TRP A 31 0.11 4.92 12.38
C TRP A 31 -0.52 6.15 11.74
N ARG A 32 0.32 6.98 11.12
CA ARG A 32 -0.14 8.10 10.30
C ARG A 32 -0.56 7.56 8.94
N VAL A 33 -1.79 7.82 8.54
CA VAL A 33 -2.36 7.29 7.31
C VAL A 33 -2.71 8.42 6.36
N LYS A 34 -2.35 8.26 5.10
CA LYS A 34 -2.74 9.17 4.03
C LYS A 34 -3.50 8.37 2.97
N GLU A 35 -4.71 8.81 2.64
CA GLU A 35 -5.59 8.09 1.71
C GLU A 35 -5.59 8.77 0.34
N PHE A 36 -5.55 7.97 -0.71
CA PHE A 36 -5.60 8.43 -2.09
C PHE A 36 -6.57 7.57 -2.89
N SER A 37 -7.37 8.21 -3.72
CA SER A 37 -8.23 7.53 -4.70
C SER A 37 -7.70 7.70 -6.13
N ASP A 38 -6.73 8.56 -6.34
CA ASP A 38 -6.14 8.86 -7.64
C ASP A 38 -4.67 8.45 -7.66
N PRO A 39 -4.28 7.52 -8.55
CA PRO A 39 -2.89 7.05 -8.63
C PRO A 39 -1.88 8.18 -8.90
N GLU A 40 -2.23 9.14 -9.75
CA GLU A 40 -1.32 10.23 -10.06
C GLU A 40 -1.06 11.13 -8.85
N GLU A 41 -2.11 11.44 -8.10
CA GLU A 41 -1.95 12.23 -6.86
C GLU A 41 -1.07 11.51 -5.85
N PHE A 42 -1.26 10.20 -5.74
CA PHE A 42 -0.43 9.38 -4.86
C PHE A 42 1.04 9.44 -5.28
N LEU A 43 1.32 9.26 -6.57
CA LEU A 43 2.70 9.28 -7.06
C LEU A 43 3.36 10.65 -6.87
N VAL A 44 2.61 11.73 -7.09
CA VAL A 44 3.12 13.09 -6.82
C VAL A 44 3.48 13.25 -5.34
N TYR A 45 2.61 12.77 -4.46
CA TYR A 45 2.85 12.84 -3.03
C TYR A 45 4.15 12.12 -2.64
N THR A 46 4.40 10.95 -3.21
CA THR A 46 5.60 10.16 -2.88
C THR A 46 6.91 10.77 -3.37
N LYS A 47 6.85 11.67 -4.35
CA LYS A 47 8.02 12.43 -4.79
C LYS A 47 8.44 13.46 -3.76
N ILE A 48 7.48 13.98 -3.01
CA ILE A 48 7.68 15.12 -2.11
C ILE A 48 7.80 14.68 -0.66
N HIS A 49 7.02 13.68 -0.28
CA HIS A 49 6.91 13.22 1.10
C HIS A 49 7.37 11.78 1.24
N ARG A 50 8.11 11.50 2.29
CA ARG A 50 8.53 10.15 2.61
C ARG A 50 7.32 9.29 2.93
N THR A 51 7.23 8.13 2.27
CA THR A 51 6.20 7.13 2.51
C THR A 51 6.88 5.83 2.93
N ALA A 52 6.60 5.38 4.13
CA ALA A 52 7.22 4.16 4.64
C ALA A 52 6.62 2.91 4.00
N VAL A 53 5.29 2.86 3.94
CA VAL A 53 4.56 1.73 3.38
C VAL A 53 3.43 2.25 2.51
N ALA A 54 3.21 1.61 1.38
CA ALA A 54 2.07 1.90 0.49
C ALA A 54 1.24 0.63 0.33
N VAL A 55 -0.05 0.73 0.65
CA VAL A 55 -1.02 -0.35 0.48
C VAL A 55 -1.84 -0.01 -0.76
N ILE A 56 -1.73 -0.81 -1.81
CA ILE A 56 -2.18 -0.44 -3.16
C ILE A 56 -3.14 -1.50 -3.71
N ASP A 57 -4.33 -1.05 -4.12
CA ASP A 57 -5.29 -1.90 -4.83
C ASP A 57 -4.85 -2.11 -6.29
N VAL A 58 -5.08 -3.31 -6.82
CA VAL A 58 -4.70 -3.64 -8.19
C VAL A 58 -5.65 -3.04 -9.22
N TRP A 59 -6.94 -3.24 -9.02
CA TRP A 59 -7.94 -2.95 -10.07
C TRP A 59 -8.55 -1.57 -9.89
N MET A 60 -7.95 -0.60 -10.59
CA MET A 60 -8.41 0.80 -10.60
C MET A 60 -8.57 1.26 -12.04
N PRO A 61 -9.49 2.22 -12.33
CA PRO A 61 -9.81 2.58 -13.71
C PRO A 61 -8.68 3.18 -14.54
N LEU A 62 -7.91 4.09 -13.97
CA LEU A 62 -6.94 4.88 -14.75
C LEU A 62 -5.58 4.21 -14.87
N MET A 63 -5.15 3.55 -13.81
CA MET A 63 -3.85 2.92 -13.75
C MET A 63 -3.95 1.78 -12.74
N ASN A 64 -3.59 0.56 -13.13
CA ASN A 64 -3.70 -0.53 -12.17
C ASN A 64 -2.55 -0.48 -11.15
N GLY A 65 -2.74 -1.19 -10.02
CA GLY A 65 -1.78 -1.15 -8.93
C GLY A 65 -0.40 -1.67 -9.27
N LEU A 66 -0.29 -2.56 -10.25
CA LEU A 66 1.02 -3.06 -10.69
C LEU A 66 1.81 -1.99 -11.43
N GLU A 67 1.12 -1.17 -12.20
CA GLU A 67 1.75 -0.03 -12.87
C GLU A 67 2.20 1.01 -11.84
N VAL A 68 1.37 1.26 -10.82
CA VAL A 68 1.73 2.16 -9.72
C VAL A 68 2.96 1.64 -9.01
N GLN A 69 3.00 0.34 -8.70
CA GLN A 69 4.15 -0.30 -8.05
C GLN A 69 5.43 -0.10 -8.87
N SER A 70 5.35 -0.29 -10.19
CA SER A 70 6.48 -0.11 -11.08
C SER A 70 7.01 1.32 -11.04
N ARG A 71 6.12 2.30 -11.13
CA ARG A 71 6.51 3.71 -11.09
C ARG A 71 7.05 4.11 -9.71
N LEU A 72 6.45 3.57 -8.67
CA LEU A 72 6.87 3.85 -7.30
C LEU A 72 8.28 3.35 -7.02
N SER A 73 8.66 2.22 -7.61
CA SER A 73 10.01 1.67 -7.44
C SER A 73 11.10 2.62 -7.94
N GLU A 74 10.77 3.47 -8.91
CA GLU A 74 11.69 4.49 -9.42
C GLU A 74 11.62 5.78 -8.60
N LEU A 75 10.41 6.18 -8.20
CA LEU A 75 10.18 7.45 -7.51
C LEU A 75 10.51 7.41 -6.03
N SER A 76 10.29 6.27 -5.40
CA SER A 76 10.46 6.11 -3.96
C SER A 76 10.89 4.68 -3.63
N PRO A 77 12.14 4.32 -3.99
CA PRO A 77 12.59 2.92 -3.87
C PRO A 77 12.64 2.39 -2.44
N SER A 78 12.63 3.26 -1.45
CA SER A 78 12.62 2.83 -0.05
C SER A 78 11.23 2.52 0.49
N THR A 79 10.17 2.87 -0.26
CA THR A 79 8.79 2.58 0.16
C THR A 79 8.51 1.08 0.03
N ARG A 80 8.03 0.46 1.09
CA ARG A 80 7.59 -0.94 1.05
C ARG A 80 6.17 -0.99 0.51
N VAL A 81 5.91 -1.94 -0.38
CA VAL A 81 4.63 -2.04 -1.08
C VAL A 81 3.89 -3.28 -0.65
N ILE A 82 2.62 -3.10 -0.29
CA ILE A 82 1.67 -4.18 -0.05
C ILE A 82 0.60 -4.07 -1.13
N ILE A 83 0.43 -5.11 -1.91
CA ILE A 83 -0.61 -5.15 -2.95
C ILE A 83 -1.82 -5.88 -2.39
N PHE A 84 -3.02 -5.35 -2.62
CA PHE A 84 -4.24 -6.03 -2.23
C PHE A 84 -5.27 -5.99 -3.37
N THR A 85 -6.12 -7.02 -3.43
CA THR A 85 -7.07 -7.15 -4.52
C THR A 85 -8.25 -8.02 -4.11
N GLY A 86 -9.43 -7.72 -4.68
CA GLY A 86 -10.62 -8.54 -4.52
C GLY A 86 -10.73 -9.65 -5.56
N LYS A 87 -9.79 -9.72 -6.48
CA LYS A 87 -9.85 -10.66 -7.61
C LYS A 87 -8.61 -11.54 -7.64
N ASP A 88 -8.79 -12.84 -7.49
CA ASP A 88 -7.69 -13.79 -7.50
C ASP A 88 -7.19 -14.03 -8.92
N ASP A 89 -5.95 -13.65 -9.17
CA ASP A 89 -5.27 -13.90 -10.44
C ASP A 89 -3.80 -14.24 -10.11
N PRO A 90 -3.40 -15.52 -10.33
CA PRO A 90 -2.03 -15.94 -10.01
C PRO A 90 -0.95 -15.17 -10.74
N ARG A 91 -1.24 -14.65 -11.94
CA ARG A 91 -0.27 -13.85 -12.70
C ARG A 91 -0.05 -12.49 -12.05
N VAL A 92 -1.12 -11.90 -11.53
CA VAL A 92 -1.04 -10.63 -10.79
C VAL A 92 -0.22 -10.82 -9.53
N ARG A 93 -0.50 -11.87 -8.77
CA ARG A 93 0.26 -12.20 -7.55
C ARG A 93 1.74 -12.37 -7.86
N SER A 94 2.04 -13.18 -8.87
CA SER A 94 3.42 -13.46 -9.27
C SER A 94 4.14 -12.18 -9.70
N THR A 95 3.49 -11.36 -10.51
CA THR A 95 4.06 -10.08 -10.95
C THR A 95 4.35 -9.15 -9.78
N ALA A 96 3.40 -9.02 -8.86
CA ALA A 96 3.56 -8.15 -7.69
C ALA A 96 4.73 -8.60 -6.82
N LEU A 97 4.82 -9.88 -6.51
CA LEU A 97 5.87 -10.42 -5.66
C LEU A 97 7.23 -10.36 -6.33
N ASN A 98 7.30 -10.66 -7.63
CA ASN A 98 8.55 -10.57 -8.39
C ASN A 98 9.04 -9.13 -8.50
N ALA A 99 8.13 -8.16 -8.47
CA ALA A 99 8.50 -6.75 -8.47
C ALA A 99 8.88 -6.22 -7.09
N GLY A 100 8.88 -7.08 -6.07
CA GLY A 100 9.37 -6.73 -4.75
C GLY A 100 8.30 -6.36 -3.72
N ALA A 101 7.03 -6.67 -3.97
CA ALA A 101 5.99 -6.43 -2.98
C ALA A 101 6.30 -7.18 -1.68
N SER A 102 6.15 -6.50 -0.55
CA SER A 102 6.37 -7.09 0.77
C SER A 102 5.29 -8.11 1.12
N ALA A 103 4.08 -7.90 0.61
CA ALA A 103 2.96 -8.82 0.85
C ALA A 103 1.92 -8.65 -0.25
N PHE A 104 1.11 -9.69 -0.42
CA PHE A 104 -0.02 -9.70 -1.33
C PHE A 104 -1.23 -10.24 -0.56
N LEU A 105 -2.29 -9.43 -0.46
CA LEU A 105 -3.47 -9.78 0.32
C LEU A 105 -4.70 -9.85 -0.56
N MET A 106 -5.57 -10.81 -0.26
CA MET A 106 -6.86 -10.96 -0.94
C MET A 106 -7.97 -10.35 -0.10
N LYS A 107 -8.85 -9.58 -0.73
CA LYS A 107 -10.08 -9.07 -0.10
C LYS A 107 -11.15 -10.16 -0.10
N PRO A 108 -11.94 -10.33 0.93
CA PRO A 108 -11.81 -9.67 2.22
C PRO A 108 -10.67 -10.30 3.03
N PHE A 109 -9.93 -9.48 3.75
CA PHE A 109 -8.86 -9.95 4.61
C PHE A 109 -9.19 -9.61 6.07
N ASP A 110 -8.60 -10.36 7.01
CA ASP A 110 -8.75 -10.07 8.43
C ASP A 110 -7.97 -8.82 8.79
N ASP A 111 -8.47 -8.08 9.79
CA ASP A 111 -7.77 -6.92 10.33
C ASP A 111 -6.34 -7.28 10.72
N GLU A 112 -6.15 -8.41 11.41
CA GLU A 112 -4.84 -8.86 11.85
C GLU A 112 -3.89 -9.18 10.69
N GLU A 113 -4.42 -9.70 9.60
CA GLU A 113 -3.66 -10.00 8.40
C GLU A 113 -3.03 -8.74 7.83
N LEU A 114 -3.84 -7.69 7.69
CA LEU A 114 -3.36 -6.40 7.19
C LEU A 114 -2.40 -5.75 8.18
N LEU A 115 -2.76 -5.70 9.46
CA LEU A 115 -1.92 -5.07 10.48
C LEU A 115 -0.56 -5.75 10.58
N THR A 116 -0.53 -7.07 10.49
CA THR A 116 0.71 -7.83 10.51
C THR A 116 1.57 -7.51 9.28
N ALA A 117 0.96 -7.46 8.10
CA ALA A 117 1.69 -7.16 6.87
C ALA A 117 2.32 -5.76 6.93
N VAL A 118 1.57 -4.76 7.40
CA VAL A 118 2.10 -3.39 7.54
C VAL A 118 3.20 -3.33 8.58
N ARG A 119 3.00 -3.98 9.72
CA ARG A 119 3.98 -4.01 10.81
C ARG A 119 5.30 -4.61 10.34
N LEU A 120 5.23 -5.74 9.63
CA LEU A 120 6.43 -6.38 9.10
C LEU A 120 7.12 -5.51 8.05
N ALA A 121 6.36 -4.84 7.20
CA ALA A 121 6.91 -3.94 6.20
C ALA A 121 7.63 -2.76 6.86
N LEU A 122 7.06 -2.20 7.93
CA LEU A 122 7.68 -1.10 8.67
C LEU A 122 9.00 -1.52 9.34
N THR A 123 9.06 -2.73 9.87
CA THR A 123 10.23 -3.20 10.60
C THR A 123 11.31 -3.77 9.70
N SER A 124 11.00 -4.15 8.47
CA SER A 124 11.97 -4.70 7.53
C SER A 124 12.68 -3.66 6.69
N ALA A 125 12.41 -2.38 6.93
CA ALA A 125 12.91 -1.27 6.12
C ALA A 125 14.32 -0.83 6.54
N THR A 126 15.23 -1.75 6.70
CA THR A 126 16.62 -1.41 7.04
C THR A 126 17.56 -1.57 5.87
#